data_1f8ccf9f8cf570e8b482a53621666391
#
_entry.id   1f8ccf9f8cf570e8b482a53621666391
#
_cell.length_a   1.000
_cell.length_b   1.000
_cell.length_c   1.000
_cell.angle_alpha   90.00
_cell.angle_beta   90.00
_cell.angle_gamma   90.00
#
_symmetry.space_group_name_H-M   'P 1'
#
loop_
_entity.id
_entity.type
_entity.pdbx_description
1 polymer ?
#
loop_
_entity_poly.entity_id
_entity_poly.type
_entity_poly.pdbx_seq_one_letter_code
_entity_poly.pdbx_strand_id
1 'polypeptide(L)'
;ACWPYLRATSTGLKSRGINMVTTIYADAFGFDYNTFDEMIRAYCKVPNAINLELSRDKRIKLCKDNHVEGLLVHTNRSCKLWSGFMYEMSRQIGEACNIPVASFDGDQADPRNFSEAQYDTRVQGLTEIMEANKAAKGE
;
A
#
# COMPACT_ATOMS: atom_id res chain seq x y z
N ALA A 1 -6.57 -0.67 -1.07
CA ALA A 1 -7.68 -1.62 -1.25
C ALA A 1 -7.31 -3.00 -0.69
N CYS A 2 -8.30 -3.89 -0.45
CA CYS A 2 -8.04 -5.25 0.00
C CYS A 2 -7.20 -6.00 -1.05
N TRP A 3 -6.26 -6.82 -0.59
CA TRP A 3 -5.43 -7.61 -1.48
C TRP A 3 -6.21 -8.80 -2.00
N PRO A 4 -6.18 -9.06 -3.31
CA PRO A 4 -6.77 -10.27 -3.87
C PRO A 4 -5.87 -11.47 -3.54
N TYR A 5 -6.45 -12.67 -3.48
CA TYR A 5 -5.71 -13.92 -3.40
C TYR A 5 -4.59 -13.94 -2.35
N LEU A 6 -4.95 -13.71 -1.10
CA LEU A 6 -4.04 -13.59 0.05
C LEU A 6 -2.95 -14.68 0.10
N ARG A 7 -3.24 -15.90 -0.32
CA ARG A 7 -2.26 -16.99 -0.32
C ARG A 7 -1.14 -16.74 -1.33
N ALA A 8 -1.47 -16.45 -2.58
CA ALA A 8 -0.47 -16.20 -3.63
C ALA A 8 0.36 -14.95 -3.31
N THR A 9 -0.29 -13.85 -2.90
CA THR A 9 0.40 -12.61 -2.56
C THR A 9 1.31 -12.77 -1.35
N SER A 10 0.85 -13.47 -0.31
CA SER A 10 1.66 -13.77 0.88
C SER A 10 2.87 -14.66 0.56
N THR A 11 2.69 -15.69 -0.28
CA THR A 11 3.78 -16.58 -0.68
C THR A 11 4.83 -15.83 -1.49
N GLY A 12 4.42 -14.98 -2.42
CA GLY A 12 5.32 -14.16 -3.24
C GLY A 12 6.21 -13.23 -2.41
N LEU A 13 5.69 -12.63 -1.35
CA LEU A 13 6.47 -11.80 -0.42
C LEU A 13 7.43 -12.65 0.44
N LYS A 14 6.90 -13.70 1.07
CA LYS A 14 7.68 -14.56 1.98
C LYS A 14 8.85 -15.25 1.29
N SER A 15 8.66 -15.72 0.05
CA SER A 15 9.72 -16.38 -0.72
C SER A 15 10.91 -15.46 -1.03
N ARG A 16 10.72 -14.16 -0.92
CA ARG A 16 11.73 -13.12 -1.15
C ARG A 16 12.23 -12.45 0.14
N GLY A 17 11.85 -12.97 1.31
CA GLY A 17 12.24 -12.40 2.59
C GLY A 17 11.61 -11.04 2.91
N ILE A 18 10.53 -10.66 2.22
CA ILE A 18 9.85 -9.38 2.44
C ILE A 18 8.88 -9.49 3.60
N ASN A 19 9.01 -8.59 4.56
CA ASN A 19 8.06 -8.39 5.64
C ASN A 19 7.11 -7.23 5.32
N MET A 20 5.83 -7.44 5.55
CA MET A 20 4.83 -6.37 5.52
C MET A 20 4.75 -5.73 6.92
N VAL A 21 5.44 -4.61 7.10
CA VAL A 21 5.56 -3.92 8.40
C VAL A 21 4.35 -3.06 8.72
N THR A 22 3.62 -2.60 7.69
CA THR A 22 2.40 -1.82 7.87
C THR A 22 1.47 -1.95 6.67
N THR A 23 0.21 -1.61 6.89
CA THR A 23 -0.81 -1.55 5.85
C THR A 23 -1.80 -0.44 6.17
N ILE A 24 -2.28 0.26 5.15
CA ILE A 24 -3.31 1.29 5.30
C ILE A 24 -4.64 0.73 5.88
N TYR A 25 -4.82 -0.57 5.83
CA TYR A 25 -6.02 -1.21 6.37
C TYR A 25 -6.17 -1.02 7.86
N ALA A 26 -5.08 -1.18 8.62
CA ALA A 26 -5.09 -0.96 10.07
C ALA A 26 -5.47 0.49 10.39
N ASP A 27 -4.90 1.46 9.66
CA ASP A 27 -5.18 2.88 9.85
C ASP A 27 -6.60 3.28 9.38
N ALA A 28 -7.17 2.56 8.42
CA ALA A 28 -8.51 2.81 7.93
C ALA A 28 -9.62 2.36 8.91
N PHE A 29 -9.34 1.36 9.75
CA PHE A 29 -10.32 0.78 10.67
C PHE A 29 -9.92 0.91 12.15
N GLY A 30 -8.66 1.23 12.44
CA GLY A 30 -8.14 1.42 13.78
C GLY A 30 -8.18 2.89 14.19
N PHE A 31 -9.25 3.33 14.82
CA PHE A 31 -9.35 4.66 15.40
C PHE A 31 -10.06 4.61 16.77
N ASP A 32 -9.59 5.45 17.68
CA ASP A 32 -10.10 5.54 19.04
C ASP A 32 -11.16 6.62 19.14
N TYR A 33 -12.17 6.38 19.97
CA TYR A 33 -13.20 7.35 20.32
C TYR A 33 -13.82 6.99 21.68
N ASN A 34 -14.28 8.00 22.41
CA ASN A 34 -14.97 7.84 23.70
C ASN A 34 -16.45 8.24 23.61
N THR A 35 -16.79 9.07 22.64
CA THR A 35 -18.17 9.56 22.43
C THR A 35 -18.62 9.31 21.00
N PHE A 36 -19.93 9.36 20.77
CA PHE A 36 -20.50 9.22 19.42
C PHE A 36 -19.99 10.31 18.47
N ASP A 37 -19.91 11.55 18.94
CA ASP A 37 -19.39 12.67 18.13
C ASP A 37 -17.93 12.46 17.75
N GLU A 38 -17.11 11.98 18.65
CA GLU A 38 -15.70 11.63 18.35
C GLU A 38 -15.61 10.50 17.35
N MET A 39 -16.47 9.49 17.46
CA MET A 39 -16.54 8.40 16.48
C MET A 39 -16.84 8.94 15.08
N ILE A 40 -17.85 9.79 14.93
CA ILE A 40 -18.20 10.38 13.63
C ILE A 40 -17.03 11.22 13.08
N ARG A 41 -16.38 12.04 13.91
CA ARG A 41 -15.23 12.85 13.50
C ARG A 41 -14.03 11.98 13.10
N ALA A 42 -13.77 10.91 13.81
CA ALA A 42 -12.72 9.95 13.47
C ALA A 42 -13.02 9.25 12.13
N TYR A 43 -14.26 8.83 11.94
CA TYR A 43 -14.71 8.19 10.70
C TYR A 43 -14.55 9.10 9.48
N CYS A 44 -14.82 10.41 9.62
CA CYS A 44 -14.61 11.39 8.55
C CYS A 44 -13.14 11.61 8.18
N LYS A 45 -12.20 11.14 9.00
CA LYS A 45 -10.75 11.28 8.79
C LYS A 45 -10.06 10.01 8.29
N VAL A 46 -10.81 8.91 8.05
CA VAL A 46 -10.21 7.70 7.50
C VAL A 46 -9.64 7.95 6.10
N PRO A 47 -8.57 7.24 5.71
CA PRO A 47 -7.84 7.52 4.46
C PRO A 47 -8.70 7.52 3.19
N ASN A 48 -9.81 6.81 3.19
CA ASN A 48 -10.71 6.69 2.04
C ASN A 48 -11.83 7.74 2.02
N ALA A 49 -11.98 8.52 3.09
CA ALA A 49 -13.02 9.55 3.23
C ALA A 49 -12.47 10.98 3.04
N ILE A 50 -11.18 11.13 2.79
CA ILE A 50 -10.49 12.41 2.67
C ILE A 50 -9.95 12.63 1.26
N ASN A 51 -9.54 13.87 0.95
CA ASN A 51 -8.95 14.20 -0.34
C ASN A 51 -7.57 13.54 -0.55
N LEU A 52 -7.04 13.67 -1.77
CA LEU A 52 -5.78 13.04 -2.15
C LEU A 52 -4.63 13.51 -1.26
N GLU A 53 -4.53 14.81 -1.00
CA GLU A 53 -3.42 15.39 -0.23
C GLU A 53 -3.37 14.86 1.20
N LEU A 54 -4.49 14.92 1.91
CA LEU A 54 -4.56 14.39 3.29
C LEU A 54 -4.36 12.86 3.33
N SER A 55 -4.88 12.15 2.33
CA SER A 55 -4.72 10.71 2.20
C SER A 55 -3.26 10.31 1.94
N ARG A 56 -2.58 11.06 1.07
CA ARG A 56 -1.14 10.93 0.81
C ARG A 56 -0.32 11.21 2.06
N ASP A 57 -0.57 12.32 2.74
CA ASP A 57 0.22 12.77 3.88
C ASP A 57 0.13 11.78 5.06
N LYS A 58 -1.05 11.20 5.30
CA LYS A 58 -1.21 10.09 6.24
C LYS A 58 -0.35 8.88 5.88
N ARG A 59 -0.29 8.51 4.61
CA ARG A 59 0.51 7.38 4.15
C ARG A 59 2.00 7.65 4.19
N ILE A 60 2.42 8.88 3.87
CA ILE A 60 3.81 9.31 4.05
C ILE A 60 4.22 9.17 5.52
N LYS A 61 3.38 9.67 6.44
CA LYS A 61 3.62 9.50 7.87
C LYS A 61 3.72 8.03 8.27
N LEU A 62 2.79 7.20 7.82
CA LEU A 62 2.78 5.76 8.09
C LEU A 62 4.06 5.07 7.59
N CYS A 63 4.52 5.42 6.38
CA CYS A 63 5.76 4.88 5.83
C CYS A 63 6.99 5.29 6.66
N LYS A 64 7.07 6.54 7.08
CA LYS A 64 8.19 7.05 7.88
C LYS A 64 8.21 6.46 9.29
N ASP A 65 7.07 6.42 9.97
CA ASP A 65 6.94 5.89 11.33
C ASP A 65 7.29 4.39 11.42
N ASN A 66 7.05 3.65 10.33
CA ASN A 66 7.31 2.20 10.28
C ASN A 66 8.57 1.83 9.47
N HIS A 67 9.41 2.79 9.12
CA HIS A 67 10.66 2.56 8.38
C HIS A 67 10.46 1.72 7.12
N VAL A 68 9.43 2.05 6.33
CA VAL A 68 9.09 1.31 5.10
C VAL A 68 10.18 1.50 4.06
N GLU A 69 10.69 0.41 3.50
CA GLU A 69 11.77 0.39 2.50
C GLU A 69 11.25 0.28 1.06
N GLY A 70 10.00 -0.11 0.89
CA GLY A 70 9.33 -0.21 -0.41
C GLY A 70 7.83 -0.20 -0.29
N LEU A 71 7.14 0.28 -1.30
CA LEU A 71 5.68 0.39 -1.34
C LEU A 71 5.11 -0.53 -2.41
N LEU A 72 4.27 -1.48 -2.02
CA LEU A 72 3.52 -2.33 -2.94
C LEU A 72 2.06 -1.91 -2.97
N VAL A 73 1.55 -1.57 -4.14
CA VAL A 73 0.24 -0.99 -4.35
C VAL A 73 -0.66 -1.94 -5.13
N HIS A 74 -1.79 -2.31 -4.55
CA HIS A 74 -2.84 -3.04 -5.24
C HIS A 74 -3.82 -2.07 -5.89
N THR A 75 -3.94 -2.13 -7.21
CA THR A 75 -4.94 -1.40 -7.99
C THR A 75 -6.18 -2.28 -8.15
N ASN A 76 -7.23 -1.99 -7.38
CA ASN A 76 -8.48 -2.74 -7.44
C ASN A 76 -9.33 -2.23 -8.62
N ARG A 77 -9.44 -3.01 -9.69
CA ARG A 77 -10.08 -2.60 -10.95
C ARG A 77 -11.56 -2.26 -10.82
N SER A 78 -12.28 -2.89 -9.92
CA SER A 78 -13.71 -2.60 -9.67
C SER A 78 -13.94 -1.35 -8.81
N CYS A 79 -12.91 -0.82 -8.16
CA CYS A 79 -13.01 0.38 -7.32
C CYS A 79 -12.56 1.62 -8.08
N LYS A 80 -13.49 2.30 -8.74
CA LYS A 80 -13.18 3.52 -9.54
C LYS A 80 -12.60 4.65 -8.69
N LEU A 81 -13.12 4.82 -7.47
CA LEU A 81 -12.63 5.85 -6.55
C LEU A 81 -11.15 5.61 -6.21
N TRP A 82 -10.81 4.38 -5.86
CA TRP A 82 -9.47 4.03 -5.42
C TRP A 82 -8.46 3.97 -6.57
N SER A 83 -8.85 3.41 -7.69
CA SER A 83 -7.97 3.28 -8.86
C SER A 83 -7.67 4.62 -9.53
N GLY A 84 -8.58 5.56 -9.46
CA GLY A 84 -8.48 6.83 -10.19
C GLY A 84 -7.32 7.73 -9.74
N PHE A 85 -6.93 7.71 -8.48
CA PHE A 85 -5.84 8.56 -7.96
C PHE A 85 -4.66 7.77 -7.39
N MET A 86 -4.76 6.45 -7.34
CA MET A 86 -3.78 5.61 -6.67
C MET A 86 -2.38 5.71 -7.30
N TYR A 87 -2.30 5.81 -8.62
CA TYR A 87 -1.03 5.94 -9.32
C TYR A 87 -0.28 7.22 -8.89
N GLU A 88 -0.95 8.36 -8.97
CA GLU A 88 -0.33 9.65 -8.63
C GLU A 88 -0.01 9.73 -7.13
N MET A 89 -0.91 9.27 -6.28
CA MET A 89 -0.67 9.24 -4.84
C MET A 89 0.53 8.36 -4.47
N SER A 90 0.64 7.17 -5.04
CA SER A 90 1.75 6.27 -4.75
C SER A 90 3.08 6.81 -5.27
N ARG A 91 3.10 7.47 -6.43
CA ARG A 91 4.26 8.19 -6.96
C ARG A 91 4.73 9.25 -5.98
N GLN A 92 3.83 10.12 -5.52
CA GLN A 92 4.15 11.18 -4.55
C GLN A 92 4.66 10.62 -3.21
N ILE A 93 4.11 9.50 -2.73
CA ILE A 93 4.58 8.82 -1.51
C ILE A 93 6.00 8.30 -1.72
N GLY A 94 6.26 7.62 -2.83
CA GLY A 94 7.58 7.09 -3.16
C GLY A 94 8.65 8.19 -3.19
N GLU A 95 8.35 9.32 -3.83
CA GLU A 95 9.23 10.49 -3.87
C GLU A 95 9.47 11.10 -2.49
N ALA A 96 8.40 11.32 -1.71
CA ALA A 96 8.49 11.95 -0.38
C ALA A 96 9.20 11.07 0.67
N CYS A 97 9.17 9.76 0.50
CA CYS A 97 9.84 8.80 1.37
C CYS A 97 11.17 8.29 0.81
N ASN A 98 11.49 8.62 -0.44
CA ASN A 98 12.66 8.10 -1.17
C ASN A 98 12.72 6.57 -1.17
N ILE A 99 11.58 5.94 -1.49
CA ILE A 99 11.41 4.47 -1.55
C ILE A 99 10.89 4.03 -2.91
N PRO A 100 11.25 2.83 -3.38
CA PRO A 100 10.69 2.27 -4.60
C PRO A 100 9.21 1.94 -4.45
N VAL A 101 8.48 2.05 -5.56
CA VAL A 101 7.06 1.75 -5.64
C VAL A 101 6.81 0.75 -6.75
N ALA A 102 6.12 -0.32 -6.44
CA ALA A 102 5.57 -1.24 -7.43
C ALA A 102 4.05 -1.33 -7.31
N SER A 103 3.37 -1.45 -8.43
CA SER A 103 1.93 -1.65 -8.46
C SER A 103 1.57 -2.91 -9.23
N PHE A 104 0.49 -3.56 -8.81
CA PHE A 104 -0.10 -4.67 -9.51
C PHE A 104 -1.62 -4.53 -9.59
N ASP A 105 -2.18 -5.03 -10.67
CA ASP A 105 -3.62 -5.07 -10.88
C ASP A 105 -4.25 -6.28 -10.19
N GLY A 106 -5.47 -6.10 -9.73
CA GLY A 106 -6.27 -7.17 -9.19
C GLY A 106 -7.71 -6.73 -8.97
N ASP A 107 -8.49 -7.60 -8.38
CA ASP A 107 -9.86 -7.33 -7.98
C ASP A 107 -10.24 -8.22 -6.81
N GLN A 108 -10.96 -7.67 -5.84
CA GLN A 108 -11.42 -8.44 -4.69
C GLN A 108 -12.50 -9.46 -5.03
N ALA A 109 -13.28 -9.17 -6.06
CA ALA A 109 -14.47 -9.95 -6.43
C ALA A 109 -14.30 -10.74 -7.72
N ASP A 110 -13.41 -10.31 -8.62
CA ASP A 110 -13.22 -10.94 -9.93
C ASP A 110 -11.81 -11.53 -10.09
N PRO A 111 -11.66 -12.86 -10.00
CA PRO A 111 -10.37 -13.53 -10.12
C PRO A 111 -9.69 -13.35 -11.48
N ARG A 112 -10.42 -12.99 -12.52
CA ARG A 112 -9.86 -12.81 -13.87
C ARG A 112 -8.94 -11.58 -13.96
N ASN A 113 -9.05 -10.65 -13.02
CA ASN A 113 -8.24 -9.44 -12.99
C ASN A 113 -6.91 -9.60 -12.23
N PHE A 114 -6.61 -10.78 -11.69
CA PHE A 114 -5.35 -11.07 -11.03
C PHE A 114 -4.51 -12.09 -11.81
N SER A 115 -3.25 -11.77 -12.03
CA SER A 115 -2.26 -12.67 -12.61
C SER A 115 -1.11 -12.85 -11.62
N GLU A 116 -0.94 -14.08 -11.13
CA GLU A 116 0.15 -14.42 -10.21
C GLU A 116 1.52 -14.16 -10.82
N ALA A 117 1.71 -14.48 -12.10
CA ALA A 117 2.96 -14.23 -12.81
C ALA A 117 3.30 -12.73 -12.91
N GLN A 118 2.30 -11.89 -13.19
CA GLN A 118 2.51 -10.42 -13.19
C GLN A 118 2.82 -9.91 -11.79
N TYR A 119 2.11 -10.39 -10.79
CA TYR A 119 2.37 -10.04 -9.39
C TYR A 119 3.80 -10.40 -8.99
N ASP A 120 4.22 -11.62 -9.26
CA ASP A 120 5.58 -12.09 -8.98
C ASP A 120 6.65 -11.24 -9.64
N THR A 121 6.46 -10.87 -10.91
CA THR A 121 7.37 -9.98 -11.64
C THR A 121 7.47 -8.59 -10.97
N ARG A 122 6.34 -8.05 -10.51
CA ARG A 122 6.32 -6.74 -9.83
C ARG A 122 7.02 -6.78 -8.48
N VAL A 123 6.76 -7.84 -7.70
CA VAL A 123 7.42 -8.03 -6.40
C VAL A 123 8.92 -8.26 -6.57
N GLN A 124 9.32 -9.03 -7.58
CA GLN A 124 10.73 -9.26 -7.90
C GLN A 124 11.46 -7.93 -8.19
N GLY A 125 10.91 -7.12 -9.11
CA GLY A 125 11.52 -5.82 -9.43
C GLY A 125 11.58 -4.87 -8.22
N LEU A 126 10.55 -4.87 -7.36
CA LEU A 126 10.56 -4.10 -6.12
C LEU A 126 11.68 -4.56 -5.19
N THR A 127 11.84 -5.87 -5.01
CA THR A 127 12.89 -6.45 -4.16
C THR A 127 14.28 -6.08 -4.64
N GLU A 128 14.54 -6.22 -5.93
CA GLU A 128 15.84 -5.89 -6.53
C GLU A 128 16.22 -4.42 -6.31
N ILE A 129 15.26 -3.50 -6.44
CA ILE A 129 15.52 -2.08 -6.18
C ILE A 129 15.76 -1.82 -4.69
N MET A 130 15.00 -2.48 -3.79
CA MET A 130 15.21 -2.36 -2.35
C MET A 130 16.61 -2.85 -1.94
N GLU A 131 17.04 -4.00 -2.46
CA GLU A 131 18.38 -4.55 -2.22
C GLU A 131 19.50 -3.65 -2.75
N ALA A 132 19.32 -3.11 -3.96
CA ALA A 132 20.28 -2.15 -4.53
C ALA A 132 20.36 -0.87 -3.68
N ASN A 133 19.25 -0.37 -3.15
CA ASN A 133 19.23 0.79 -2.28
C ASN A 133 19.92 0.53 -0.93
N LYS A 134 19.78 -0.66 -0.36
CA LYS A 134 20.50 -1.08 0.86
C LYS A 134 22.01 -1.14 0.61
N ALA A 135 22.41 -1.83 -0.45
CA ALA A 135 23.82 -1.93 -0.82
C ALA A 135 24.47 -0.56 -1.03
N ALA A 136 23.75 0.39 -1.64
CA ALA A 136 24.23 1.76 -1.83
C ALA A 136 24.41 2.55 -0.52
N LYS A 137 23.68 2.18 0.54
CA LYS A 137 23.79 2.77 1.88
C LYS A 137 24.82 2.08 2.77
N GLY A 138 25.36 0.94 2.35
CA GLY A 138 26.31 0.15 3.13
C GLY A 138 25.66 -0.68 4.25
N GLU A 139 24.38 -1.01 4.09
CA GLU A 139 23.60 -1.84 5.01
C GLU A 139 23.56 -3.32 4.58
#